data_b31709619c9ee7395c3e8e0e3231781f
#
_entry.id   b31709619c9ee7395c3e8e0e3231781f
#
_cell.length_a   1.000
_cell.length_b   1.000
_cell.length_c   1.000
_cell.angle_alpha   90.00
_cell.angle_beta   90.00
_cell.angle_gamma   90.00
#
_symmetry.space_group_name_H-M   'P 1'
#
loop_
_entity.id
_entity.type
_entity.pdbx_description
1 polymer ?
#
loop_
_entity_poly.entity_id
_entity_poly.type
_entity_poly.pdbx_seq_one_letter_code
_entity_poly.pdbx_strand_id
1 'polypeptide(L)'
;MTIGKMFIYVAVSIVASIILFFLQFALRKNVKWWIILIGFVVKLCLSALFATLAIAITSPLGWNYSFISVSLYVVFFGDALADIIGLIVILCRKKPLFIWLRGIIGVVLTLAFLTFGLINMQTPGRRTHDYYSDKLQNEYTGVFFADLHYGAVQTQEAVEKTLQKIKDETPDFILLGGDITDEYTTKEQLETIYRMIGELKVPTYFIYGNHDRQVKADRWAKGRQYTEEELIKTIEDNGIIILKDEYVFFAEDLVLMGREDYSAGENRKTVEELPPRPASTYVINVDHSPYQYDDIVNTGADMQLSGHTHDGQYFPLGIGYSIFVKNVYGAHKVGVTDLYISPGIAGWHDPVRTERRCVYEVIRLHPAQ
;
A
#
# COMPACT_ATOMS: atom_id res chain seq x y z
N MET A 1 -11.28 -4.57 9.37
CA MET A 1 -11.17 -6.04 9.13
C MET A 1 -11.47 -6.79 10.42
N THR A 2 -12.15 -7.93 10.36
CA THR A 2 -12.36 -8.78 11.53
C THR A 2 -11.26 -9.83 11.63
N ILE A 3 -10.86 -10.19 12.86
CA ILE A 3 -9.92 -11.30 13.14
C ILE A 3 -10.38 -12.58 12.43
N GLY A 4 -11.71 -12.79 12.25
CA GLY A 4 -12.27 -13.92 11.51
C GLY A 4 -11.78 -14.00 10.05
N LYS A 5 -11.62 -12.89 9.34
CA LYS A 5 -11.08 -12.92 7.98
C LYS A 5 -9.63 -13.43 7.95
N MET A 6 -8.78 -13.05 8.90
CA MET A 6 -7.41 -13.55 9.00
C MET A 6 -7.37 -15.08 9.20
N PHE A 7 -8.27 -15.61 10.04
CA PHE A 7 -8.36 -17.06 10.25
C PHE A 7 -8.71 -17.83 8.98
N ILE A 8 -9.52 -17.26 8.08
CA ILE A 8 -9.86 -17.90 6.80
C ILE A 8 -8.61 -18.06 5.94
N TYR A 9 -7.79 -17.02 5.79
CA TYR A 9 -6.52 -17.10 5.02
C TYR A 9 -5.58 -18.16 5.60
N VAL A 10 -5.43 -18.21 6.92
CA VAL A 10 -4.62 -19.22 7.62
C VAL A 10 -5.16 -20.62 7.38
N ALA A 11 -6.47 -20.84 7.59
CA ALA A 11 -7.09 -22.16 7.44
C ALA A 11 -6.97 -22.69 6.01
N VAL A 12 -7.28 -21.87 5.00
CA VAL A 12 -7.17 -22.27 3.59
C VAL A 12 -5.71 -22.54 3.20
N SER A 13 -4.77 -21.72 3.65
CA SER A 13 -3.33 -21.94 3.38
C SER A 13 -2.82 -23.23 4.01
N ILE A 14 -3.27 -23.58 5.23
CA ILE A 14 -2.91 -24.85 5.88
C ILE A 14 -3.46 -26.02 5.08
N VAL A 15 -4.76 -26.00 4.75
CA VAL A 15 -5.39 -27.09 3.99
C VAL A 15 -4.72 -27.27 2.61
N ALA A 16 -4.51 -26.19 1.88
CA ALA A 16 -3.84 -26.24 0.57
C ALA A 16 -2.39 -26.74 0.68
N SER A 17 -1.64 -26.31 1.70
CA SER A 17 -0.28 -26.81 1.95
C SER A 17 -0.25 -28.31 2.26
N ILE A 18 -1.20 -28.80 3.05
CA ILE A 18 -1.32 -30.24 3.36
C ILE A 18 -1.65 -31.03 2.09
N ILE A 19 -2.57 -30.55 1.26
CA ILE A 19 -2.91 -31.19 -0.02
C ILE A 19 -1.66 -31.24 -0.91
N LEU A 20 -0.94 -30.14 -1.06
CA LEU A 20 0.28 -30.08 -1.88
C LEU A 20 1.38 -30.99 -1.32
N PHE A 21 1.52 -31.08 0.00
CA PHE A 21 2.43 -32.02 0.67
C PHE A 21 2.14 -33.47 0.28
N PHE A 22 0.87 -33.91 0.36
CA PHE A 22 0.50 -35.28 -0.02
C PHE A 22 0.64 -35.55 -1.51
N LEU A 23 0.36 -34.59 -2.36
CA LEU A 23 0.61 -34.70 -3.81
C LEU A 23 2.11 -34.89 -4.12
N GLN A 24 2.97 -34.13 -3.45
CA GLN A 24 4.43 -34.29 -3.61
C GLN A 24 4.93 -35.62 -3.05
N PHE A 25 4.35 -36.10 -1.94
CA PHE A 25 4.68 -37.40 -1.35
C PHE A 25 4.30 -38.57 -2.28
N ALA A 26 3.19 -38.45 -3.00
CA ALA A 26 2.74 -39.42 -4.00
C ALA A 26 3.62 -39.43 -5.26
N LEU A 27 4.29 -38.32 -5.56
CA LEU A 27 5.20 -38.20 -6.71
C LEU A 27 6.60 -38.68 -6.32
N ARG A 28 6.92 -39.93 -6.65
CA ARG A 28 8.20 -40.65 -6.68
C ARG A 28 9.38 -40.19 -5.77
N LYS A 29 10.03 -41.21 -5.19
CA LYS A 29 11.16 -41.12 -4.26
C LYS A 29 12.47 -40.49 -4.80
N ASN A 30 12.70 -40.47 -6.12
CA ASN A 30 13.93 -39.95 -6.74
C ASN A 30 13.61 -38.94 -7.84
N VAL A 31 13.63 -37.67 -7.49
CA VAL A 31 13.39 -36.55 -8.43
C VAL A 31 14.74 -36.02 -8.90
N LYS A 32 14.99 -36.02 -10.23
CA LYS A 32 16.19 -35.40 -10.83
C LYS A 32 16.18 -33.88 -10.59
N TRP A 33 17.35 -33.28 -10.43
CA TRP A 33 17.52 -31.85 -10.11
C TRP A 33 16.80 -30.91 -11.09
N TRP A 34 16.76 -31.22 -12.38
CA TRP A 34 16.08 -30.40 -13.37
C TRP A 34 14.54 -30.43 -13.22
N ILE A 35 13.96 -31.50 -12.69
CA ILE A 35 12.52 -31.58 -12.36
C ILE A 35 12.21 -30.62 -11.18
N ILE A 36 13.12 -30.52 -10.21
CA ILE A 36 12.99 -29.57 -9.11
C ILE A 36 13.03 -28.13 -9.64
N LEU A 37 13.95 -27.83 -10.54
CA LEU A 37 14.05 -26.50 -11.17
C LEU A 37 12.79 -26.16 -11.97
N ILE A 38 12.26 -27.08 -12.77
CA ILE A 38 10.99 -26.86 -13.47
C ILE A 38 9.86 -26.67 -12.46
N GLY A 39 9.79 -27.48 -11.42
CA GLY A 39 8.78 -27.35 -10.36
C GLY A 39 8.84 -25.98 -9.69
N PHE A 40 10.03 -25.47 -9.38
CA PHE A 40 10.24 -24.12 -8.86
C PHE A 40 9.67 -23.05 -9.79
N VAL A 41 10.05 -23.09 -11.08
CA VAL A 41 9.58 -22.09 -12.06
C VAL A 41 8.05 -22.14 -12.20
N VAL A 42 7.45 -23.33 -12.31
CA VAL A 42 6.00 -23.50 -12.41
C VAL A 42 5.30 -22.94 -11.17
N LYS A 43 5.79 -23.24 -9.97
CA LYS A 43 5.20 -22.75 -8.72
C LYS A 43 5.34 -21.23 -8.58
N LEU A 44 6.46 -20.66 -8.99
CA LEU A 44 6.64 -19.21 -9.01
C LEU A 44 5.67 -18.54 -9.99
N CYS A 45 5.48 -19.10 -11.18
CA CYS A 45 4.49 -18.61 -12.15
C CYS A 45 3.05 -18.72 -11.61
N LEU A 46 2.70 -19.85 -10.95
CA LEU A 46 1.40 -20.03 -10.33
C LEU A 46 1.18 -19.06 -9.17
N SER A 47 2.21 -18.81 -8.35
CA SER A 47 2.11 -17.84 -7.28
C SER A 47 1.83 -16.42 -7.82
N ALA A 48 2.56 -16.00 -8.84
CA ALA A 48 2.31 -14.71 -9.50
C ALA A 48 0.92 -14.65 -10.14
N LEU A 49 0.47 -15.73 -10.79
CA LEU A 49 -0.89 -15.81 -11.35
C LEU A 49 -1.96 -15.66 -10.26
N PHE A 50 -1.86 -16.39 -9.14
CA PHE A 50 -2.85 -16.29 -8.07
C PHE A 50 -2.83 -14.94 -7.36
N ALA A 51 -1.66 -14.32 -7.19
CA ALA A 51 -1.56 -12.97 -6.66
C ALA A 51 -2.22 -11.95 -7.61
N THR A 52 -2.02 -12.08 -8.93
CA THR A 52 -2.68 -11.23 -9.93
C THR A 52 -4.19 -11.45 -9.94
N LEU A 53 -4.64 -12.71 -9.83
CA LEU A 53 -6.07 -13.02 -9.74
C LEU A 53 -6.69 -12.44 -8.47
N ALA A 54 -6.00 -12.40 -7.35
CA ALA A 54 -6.49 -11.75 -6.13
C ALA A 54 -6.81 -10.27 -6.35
N ILE A 55 -5.96 -9.57 -7.11
CA ILE A 55 -6.18 -8.18 -7.49
C ILE A 55 -7.35 -8.05 -8.48
N ALA A 56 -7.47 -8.98 -9.44
CA ALA A 56 -8.44 -8.90 -10.53
C ALA A 56 -9.85 -9.38 -10.16
N ILE A 57 -9.98 -10.29 -9.18
CA ILE A 57 -11.28 -10.85 -8.76
C ILE A 57 -12.00 -9.86 -7.84
N THR A 58 -12.54 -8.82 -8.42
CA THR A 58 -13.61 -8.02 -7.83
C THR A 58 -14.92 -8.69 -8.18
N SER A 59 -15.56 -9.30 -7.22
CA SER A 59 -16.68 -10.21 -7.46
C SER A 59 -17.97 -9.49 -7.89
N PRO A 60 -18.53 -9.78 -9.09
CA PRO A 60 -19.89 -9.44 -9.42
C PRO A 60 -20.93 -10.25 -8.62
N LEU A 61 -20.52 -11.29 -7.88
CA LEU A 61 -21.39 -12.25 -7.20
C LEU A 61 -21.51 -12.01 -5.68
N GLY A 62 -20.95 -10.92 -5.14
CA GLY A 62 -20.99 -10.61 -3.71
C GLY A 62 -20.16 -11.54 -2.82
N TRP A 63 -19.38 -12.44 -3.40
CA TRP A 63 -18.45 -13.32 -2.72
C TRP A 63 -17.03 -12.93 -3.09
N ASN A 64 -16.26 -12.63 -2.08
CA ASN A 64 -14.84 -12.32 -2.26
C ASN A 64 -14.03 -13.62 -2.24
N TYR A 65 -13.64 -14.09 -3.42
CA TYR A 65 -12.78 -15.28 -3.55
C TYR A 65 -11.29 -14.97 -3.50
N SER A 66 -10.91 -13.72 -3.30
CA SER A 66 -9.50 -13.33 -3.24
C SER A 66 -8.74 -14.10 -2.15
N PHE A 67 -9.40 -14.42 -1.03
CA PHE A 67 -8.78 -15.22 0.03
C PHE A 67 -8.28 -16.59 -0.45
N ILE A 68 -8.96 -17.23 -1.42
CA ILE A 68 -8.48 -18.47 -2.04
C ILE A 68 -7.24 -18.18 -2.88
N SER A 69 -7.29 -17.16 -3.73
CA SER A 69 -6.19 -16.78 -4.61
C SER A 69 -4.95 -16.38 -3.81
N VAL A 70 -5.11 -15.56 -2.75
CA VAL A 70 -4.01 -15.17 -1.86
C VAL A 70 -3.45 -16.37 -1.10
N SER A 71 -4.30 -17.26 -0.59
CA SER A 71 -3.85 -18.46 0.11
C SER A 71 -3.06 -19.38 -0.81
N LEU A 72 -3.52 -19.57 -2.05
CA LEU A 72 -2.79 -20.38 -3.05
C LEU A 72 -1.49 -19.71 -3.47
N TYR A 73 -1.48 -18.39 -3.65
CA TYR A 73 -0.25 -17.63 -3.89
C TYR A 73 0.80 -17.93 -2.81
N VAL A 74 0.44 -17.81 -1.54
CA VAL A 74 1.36 -18.04 -0.42
C VAL A 74 1.85 -19.48 -0.40
N VAL A 75 0.97 -20.46 -0.65
CA VAL A 75 1.31 -21.89 -0.70
C VAL A 75 2.31 -22.19 -1.81
N PHE A 76 2.02 -21.76 -3.03
CA PHE A 76 2.92 -22.02 -4.17
C PHE A 76 4.25 -21.29 -4.01
N PHE A 77 4.26 -20.10 -3.42
CA PHE A 77 5.49 -19.37 -3.16
C PHE A 77 6.34 -20.06 -2.07
N GLY A 78 5.74 -20.43 -0.93
CA GLY A 78 6.45 -21.14 0.15
C GLY A 78 7.03 -22.48 -0.33
N ASP A 79 6.28 -23.20 -1.16
CA ASP A 79 6.74 -24.47 -1.72
C ASP A 79 7.83 -24.27 -2.81
N ALA A 80 7.79 -23.19 -3.59
CA ALA A 80 8.86 -22.81 -4.50
C ALA A 80 10.17 -22.52 -3.73
N LEU A 81 10.11 -21.85 -2.58
CA LEU A 81 11.27 -21.64 -1.72
C LEU A 81 11.85 -22.98 -1.21
N ALA A 82 10.99 -23.95 -0.88
CA ALA A 82 11.42 -25.29 -0.50
C ALA A 82 12.15 -26.02 -1.65
N ASP A 83 11.74 -25.78 -2.90
CA ASP A 83 12.44 -26.30 -4.07
C ASP A 83 13.85 -25.70 -4.22
N ILE A 84 14.02 -24.40 -3.99
CA ILE A 84 15.36 -23.75 -3.97
C ILE A 84 16.24 -24.36 -2.90
N ILE A 85 15.73 -24.58 -1.68
CA ILE A 85 16.48 -25.25 -0.61
C ILE A 85 16.87 -26.66 -1.04
N GLY A 86 15.96 -27.40 -1.67
CA GLY A 86 16.22 -28.73 -2.21
C GLY A 86 17.35 -28.72 -3.24
N LEU A 87 17.38 -27.75 -4.16
CA LEU A 87 18.44 -27.56 -5.14
C LEU A 87 19.80 -27.27 -4.50
N ILE A 88 19.82 -26.34 -3.51
CA ILE A 88 21.05 -26.00 -2.76
C ILE A 88 21.62 -27.25 -2.07
N VAL A 89 20.78 -28.06 -1.42
CA VAL A 89 21.21 -29.29 -0.77
C VAL A 89 21.80 -30.29 -1.78
N ILE A 90 21.21 -30.44 -2.98
CA ILE A 90 21.78 -31.29 -4.03
C ILE A 90 23.15 -30.78 -4.45
N LEU A 91 23.32 -29.49 -4.66
CA LEU A 91 24.59 -28.88 -5.06
C LEU A 91 25.69 -29.09 -3.99
N CYS A 92 25.34 -28.92 -2.72
CA CYS A 92 26.31 -29.07 -1.61
C CYS A 92 26.61 -30.52 -1.25
N ARG A 93 25.57 -31.36 -1.17
CA ARG A 93 25.73 -32.75 -0.66
C ARG A 93 25.77 -33.80 -1.73
N LYS A 94 25.54 -33.46 -3.00
CA LYS A 94 25.40 -34.37 -4.15
C LYS A 94 24.29 -35.45 -3.97
N LYS A 95 23.38 -35.22 -3.01
CA LYS A 95 22.25 -36.10 -2.70
C LYS A 95 20.98 -35.27 -2.55
N PRO A 96 19.83 -35.70 -3.12
CA PRO A 96 18.57 -35.00 -2.95
C PRO A 96 18.06 -35.10 -1.51
N LEU A 97 17.32 -34.07 -1.05
CA LEU A 97 16.49 -34.19 0.12
C LEU A 97 15.37 -35.21 -0.09
N PHE A 98 15.02 -35.93 0.97
CA PHE A 98 13.82 -36.75 0.93
C PHE A 98 12.61 -35.87 0.60
N ILE A 99 11.72 -36.36 -0.27
CA ILE A 99 10.58 -35.59 -0.76
C ILE A 99 9.64 -35.16 0.37
N TRP A 100 9.45 -36.01 1.38
CA TRP A 100 8.64 -35.67 2.55
C TRP A 100 9.23 -34.54 3.38
N LEU A 101 10.57 -34.47 3.52
CA LEU A 101 11.24 -33.38 4.24
C LEU A 101 11.12 -32.06 3.47
N ARG A 102 11.21 -32.09 2.14
CA ARG A 102 10.98 -30.91 1.29
C ARG A 102 9.54 -30.42 1.41
N GLY A 103 8.56 -31.31 1.47
CA GLY A 103 7.16 -30.97 1.69
C GLY A 103 6.93 -30.30 3.08
N ILE A 104 7.55 -30.84 4.14
CA ILE A 104 7.49 -30.20 5.48
C ILE A 104 8.08 -28.80 5.44
N ILE A 105 9.24 -28.62 4.81
CA ILE A 105 9.88 -27.30 4.63
C ILE A 105 8.92 -26.35 3.89
N GLY A 106 8.25 -26.81 2.83
CA GLY A 106 7.25 -26.03 2.10
C GLY A 106 6.10 -25.56 3.00
N VAL A 107 5.53 -26.44 3.80
CA VAL A 107 4.47 -26.07 4.79
C VAL A 107 4.96 -25.03 5.77
N VAL A 108 6.14 -25.23 6.35
CA VAL A 108 6.71 -24.27 7.34
C VAL A 108 6.97 -22.91 6.70
N LEU A 109 7.54 -22.87 5.48
CA LEU A 109 7.79 -21.63 4.75
C LEU A 109 6.49 -20.92 4.36
N THR A 110 5.47 -21.66 3.93
CA THR A 110 4.14 -21.12 3.66
C THR A 110 3.57 -20.40 4.88
N LEU A 111 3.58 -21.06 6.04
CA LEU A 111 3.05 -20.47 7.27
C LEU A 111 3.87 -19.27 7.73
N ALA A 112 5.19 -19.35 7.65
CA ALA A 112 6.08 -18.24 8.00
C ALA A 112 5.84 -17.02 7.09
N PHE A 113 5.71 -17.25 5.79
CA PHE A 113 5.49 -16.20 4.80
C PHE A 113 4.10 -15.54 4.93
N LEU A 114 3.06 -16.35 5.17
CA LEU A 114 1.72 -15.85 5.45
C LEU A 114 1.70 -15.01 6.74
N THR A 115 2.30 -15.53 7.81
CA THR A 115 2.40 -14.82 9.09
C THR A 115 3.14 -13.50 8.93
N PHE A 116 4.26 -13.49 8.21
CA PHE A 116 4.97 -12.25 7.87
C PHE A 116 4.06 -11.25 7.15
N GLY A 117 3.35 -11.69 6.11
CA GLY A 117 2.46 -10.82 5.33
C GLY A 117 1.32 -10.23 6.15
N LEU A 118 0.73 -11.03 7.05
CA LEU A 118 -0.33 -10.57 7.96
C LEU A 118 0.21 -9.57 9.00
N ILE A 119 1.37 -9.85 9.61
CA ILE A 119 2.00 -8.94 10.58
C ILE A 119 2.40 -7.62 9.90
N ASN A 120 3.02 -7.69 8.72
CA ASN A 120 3.42 -6.52 7.96
C ASN A 120 2.26 -5.57 7.69
N MET A 121 1.10 -6.14 7.30
CA MET A 121 -0.12 -5.36 7.08
C MET A 121 -0.62 -4.66 8.35
N GLN A 122 -0.49 -5.29 9.53
CA GLN A 122 -0.99 -4.78 10.80
C GLN A 122 0.00 -3.88 11.56
N THR A 123 1.26 -3.78 11.07
CA THR A 123 2.32 -3.06 11.79
C THR A 123 3.09 -2.10 10.90
N PRO A 124 2.46 -1.03 10.40
CA PRO A 124 3.16 -0.04 9.59
C PRO A 124 4.43 0.48 10.28
N GLY A 125 5.47 0.61 9.47
CA GLY A 125 6.74 1.16 9.91
C GLY A 125 6.84 2.66 9.65
N ARG A 126 7.88 3.26 10.18
CA ARG A 126 8.32 4.62 9.92
C ARG A 126 9.35 4.63 8.79
N ARG A 127 9.30 5.61 7.92
CA ARG A 127 10.38 5.97 7.00
C ARG A 127 10.62 7.47 7.08
N THR A 128 11.88 7.90 7.06
CA THR A 128 12.24 9.31 7.18
C THR A 128 12.97 9.77 5.92
N HIS A 129 12.67 11.00 5.53
CA HIS A 129 13.27 11.70 4.39
C HIS A 129 13.68 13.08 4.85
N ASP A 130 14.94 13.45 4.58
CA ASP A 130 15.47 14.77 4.89
C ASP A 130 15.69 15.54 3.58
N TYR A 131 15.13 16.77 3.49
CA TYR A 131 15.21 17.64 2.33
C TYR A 131 15.73 19.01 2.74
N TYR A 132 16.59 19.58 1.92
CA TYR A 132 17.25 20.86 2.15
C TYR A 132 16.92 21.83 1.02
N SER A 133 16.59 23.09 1.34
CA SER A 133 16.27 24.10 0.34
C SER A 133 16.58 25.51 0.82
N ASP A 134 17.13 26.35 -0.09
CA ASP A 134 17.38 27.78 0.13
C ASP A 134 16.07 28.58 0.33
N LYS A 135 14.92 28.00 -0.05
CA LYS A 135 13.61 28.62 0.12
C LYS A 135 13.09 28.52 1.56
N LEU A 136 13.62 27.56 2.33
CA LEU A 136 13.20 27.33 3.71
C LEU A 136 14.00 28.21 4.66
N GLN A 137 13.32 28.81 5.63
CA GLN A 137 13.92 29.62 6.68
C GLN A 137 13.85 28.91 8.05
N ASN A 138 12.94 27.96 8.18
CA ASN A 138 12.70 27.19 9.40
C ASN A 138 12.77 25.70 9.11
N GLU A 139 12.95 24.90 10.18
CA GLU A 139 12.80 23.46 10.12
C GLU A 139 11.36 23.06 10.29
N TYR A 140 10.90 22.06 9.54
CA TYR A 140 9.57 21.49 9.64
C TYR A 140 9.60 19.97 9.62
N THR A 141 8.72 19.36 10.40
CA THR A 141 8.49 17.92 10.38
C THR A 141 7.05 17.65 9.93
N GLY A 142 6.88 17.16 8.70
CA GLY A 142 5.59 16.70 8.20
C GLY A 142 5.49 15.17 8.31
N VAL A 143 4.27 14.65 8.48
CA VAL A 143 3.98 13.24 8.28
C VAL A 143 3.05 13.07 7.10
N PHE A 144 3.40 12.18 6.19
CA PHE A 144 2.57 11.81 5.05
C PHE A 144 2.18 10.34 5.13
N PHE A 145 0.90 10.05 4.87
CA PHE A 145 0.43 8.70 4.61
C PHE A 145 -0.76 8.69 3.66
N ALA A 146 -0.87 7.63 2.88
CA ALA A 146 -1.93 7.36 1.92
C ALA A 146 -2.33 5.89 1.98
N ASP A 147 -3.41 5.53 1.30
CA ASP A 147 -3.80 4.14 1.05
C ASP A 147 -4.06 3.36 2.35
N LEU A 148 -4.85 3.96 3.26
CA LEU A 148 -5.23 3.31 4.52
C LEU A 148 -6.36 2.30 4.33
N HIS A 149 -7.31 2.58 3.41
CA HIS A 149 -8.48 1.74 3.14
C HIS A 149 -9.15 1.25 4.43
N TYR A 150 -9.49 2.20 5.31
CA TYR A 150 -9.94 1.91 6.67
C TYR A 150 -11.18 1.01 6.69
N GLY A 151 -11.12 -0.02 7.51
CA GLY A 151 -12.17 -1.04 7.62
C GLY A 151 -11.95 -2.26 6.70
N ALA A 152 -11.11 -2.17 5.66
CA ALA A 152 -10.86 -3.26 4.72
C ALA A 152 -9.79 -4.25 5.21
N VAL A 153 -8.57 -3.77 5.50
CA VAL A 153 -7.39 -4.65 5.63
C VAL A 153 -6.70 -4.61 6.99
N GLN A 154 -6.76 -3.48 7.71
CA GLN A 154 -6.19 -3.36 9.06
C GLN A 154 -7.28 -3.44 10.13
N THR A 155 -6.91 -3.90 11.32
CA THR A 155 -7.78 -3.82 12.49
C THR A 155 -7.76 -2.40 13.04
N GLN A 156 -8.85 -1.98 13.70
CA GLN A 156 -8.90 -0.68 14.35
C GLN A 156 -7.73 -0.49 15.33
N GLU A 157 -7.43 -1.51 16.14
CA GLU A 157 -6.32 -1.46 17.11
C GLU A 157 -4.95 -1.22 16.42
N ALA A 158 -4.73 -1.80 15.24
CA ALA A 158 -3.49 -1.57 14.47
C ALA A 158 -3.40 -0.12 13.97
N VAL A 159 -4.52 0.44 13.53
CA VAL A 159 -4.60 1.84 13.09
C VAL A 159 -4.40 2.79 14.28
N GLU A 160 -5.07 2.56 15.40
CA GLU A 160 -4.89 3.35 16.64
C GLU A 160 -3.42 3.38 17.10
N LYS A 161 -2.77 2.21 17.13
CA LYS A 161 -1.33 2.13 17.46
C LYS A 161 -0.45 2.87 16.46
N THR A 162 -0.82 2.87 15.20
CA THR A 162 -0.06 3.57 14.16
C THR A 162 -0.25 5.08 14.26
N LEU A 163 -1.47 5.55 14.48
CA LEU A 163 -1.76 6.97 14.71
C LEU A 163 -1.06 7.49 16.00
N GLN A 164 -0.97 6.66 17.04
CA GLN A 164 -0.19 7.03 18.22
C GLN A 164 1.31 7.20 17.91
N LYS A 165 1.90 6.29 17.10
CA LYS A 165 3.29 6.46 16.65
C LYS A 165 3.49 7.73 15.81
N ILE A 166 2.52 8.08 14.96
CA ILE A 166 2.53 9.32 14.19
C ILE A 166 2.49 10.53 15.12
N LYS A 167 1.67 10.50 16.16
CA LYS A 167 1.62 11.55 17.19
C LYS A 167 2.94 11.70 17.92
N ASP A 168 3.60 10.59 18.23
CA ASP A 168 4.88 10.56 18.94
C ASP A 168 6.05 11.15 18.10
N GLU A 169 5.88 11.27 16.76
CA GLU A 169 6.82 12.02 15.91
C GLU A 169 6.75 13.53 16.13
N THR A 170 5.74 14.02 16.86
CA THR A 170 5.48 15.45 17.10
C THR A 170 5.50 16.29 15.82
N PRO A 171 4.71 15.90 14.79
CA PRO A 171 4.76 16.57 13.50
C PRO A 171 4.11 17.97 13.59
N ASP A 172 4.64 18.91 12.80
CA ASP A 172 4.06 20.24 12.62
C ASP A 172 2.77 20.17 11.79
N PHE A 173 2.70 19.20 10.85
CA PHE A 173 1.51 18.94 10.04
C PHE A 173 1.43 17.49 9.58
N ILE A 174 0.21 17.08 9.20
CA ILE A 174 -0.07 15.76 8.61
C ILE A 174 -0.69 15.96 7.21
N LEU A 175 -0.19 15.20 6.23
CA LEU A 175 -0.72 15.14 4.86
C LEU A 175 -1.34 13.77 4.62
N LEU A 176 -2.64 13.75 4.38
CA LEU A 176 -3.40 12.56 4.00
C LEU A 176 -3.47 12.50 2.47
N GLY A 177 -2.74 11.55 1.90
CA GLY A 177 -2.53 11.43 0.46
C GLY A 177 -3.61 10.68 -0.30
N GLY A 178 -4.84 10.63 0.22
CA GLY A 178 -5.98 9.95 -0.41
C GLY A 178 -6.07 8.45 -0.09
N ASP A 179 -7.19 7.86 -0.50
CA ASP A 179 -7.56 6.47 -0.22
C ASP A 179 -7.48 6.13 1.28
N ILE A 180 -7.95 7.07 2.11
CA ILE A 180 -8.10 6.87 3.56
C ILE A 180 -9.28 5.94 3.83
N THR A 181 -10.33 6.07 3.02
CA THR A 181 -11.49 5.19 2.99
C THR A 181 -11.64 4.53 1.62
N ASP A 182 -12.47 3.50 1.53
CA ASP A 182 -12.75 2.80 0.26
C ASP A 182 -14.22 2.35 0.15
N GLU A 183 -14.55 1.61 -0.89
CA GLU A 183 -15.90 1.11 -1.16
C GLU A 183 -16.45 0.18 -0.07
N TYR A 184 -15.60 -0.38 0.78
CA TYR A 184 -15.99 -1.28 1.88
C TYR A 184 -16.12 -0.54 3.21
N THR A 185 -15.68 0.71 3.28
CA THR A 185 -15.77 1.54 4.49
C THR A 185 -17.22 1.91 4.78
N THR A 186 -17.72 1.52 5.94
CA THR A 186 -19.07 1.90 6.39
C THR A 186 -19.10 3.33 6.90
N LYS A 187 -20.31 3.92 7.02
CA LYS A 187 -20.46 5.27 7.59
C LYS A 187 -19.89 5.37 9.00
N GLU A 188 -20.12 4.37 9.85
CA GLU A 188 -19.55 4.32 11.20
C GLU A 188 -18.01 4.30 11.18
N GLN A 189 -17.43 3.57 10.25
CA GLN A 189 -15.98 3.52 10.07
C GLN A 189 -15.43 4.85 9.55
N LEU A 190 -16.14 5.51 8.61
CA LEU A 190 -15.83 6.86 8.16
C LEU A 190 -15.73 7.85 9.34
N GLU A 191 -16.78 7.92 10.16
CA GLU A 191 -16.83 8.77 11.35
C GLU A 191 -15.70 8.44 12.34
N THR A 192 -15.42 7.14 12.51
CA THR A 192 -14.39 6.67 13.43
C THR A 192 -12.98 7.09 13.00
N ILE A 193 -12.61 6.88 11.73
CA ILE A 193 -11.24 7.17 11.29
C ILE A 193 -10.93 8.67 11.31
N TYR A 194 -11.83 9.51 10.80
CA TYR A 194 -11.57 10.95 10.79
C TYR A 194 -11.61 11.55 12.20
N ARG A 195 -12.45 11.03 13.11
CA ARG A 195 -12.39 11.38 14.53
C ARG A 195 -11.03 11.01 15.14
N MET A 196 -10.53 9.79 14.92
CA MET A 196 -9.22 9.36 15.43
C MET A 196 -8.08 10.23 14.91
N ILE A 197 -8.12 10.62 13.64
CA ILE A 197 -7.13 11.54 13.05
C ILE A 197 -7.25 12.95 13.67
N GLY A 198 -8.46 13.49 13.80
CA GLY A 198 -8.69 14.80 14.42
C GLY A 198 -8.27 14.87 15.89
N GLU A 199 -8.35 13.75 16.62
CA GLU A 199 -7.91 13.64 18.02
C GLU A 199 -6.38 13.72 18.19
N LEU A 200 -5.61 13.61 17.11
CA LEU A 200 -4.16 13.86 17.14
C LEU A 200 -3.83 15.32 17.49
N LYS A 201 -4.74 16.25 17.15
CA LYS A 201 -4.60 17.70 17.37
C LYS A 201 -3.39 18.31 16.66
N VAL A 202 -3.07 17.80 15.49
CA VAL A 202 -2.05 18.30 14.58
C VAL A 202 -2.76 18.90 13.36
N PRO A 203 -2.33 20.05 12.81
CA PRO A 203 -2.82 20.56 11.54
C PRO A 203 -2.78 19.47 10.47
N THR A 204 -3.94 19.09 9.95
CA THR A 204 -4.08 17.95 9.03
C THR A 204 -4.75 18.39 7.74
N TYR A 205 -4.17 17.99 6.62
CA TYR A 205 -4.63 18.29 5.28
C TYR A 205 -4.92 16.99 4.53
N PHE A 206 -6.04 16.98 3.83
CA PHE A 206 -6.53 15.82 3.10
C PHE A 206 -6.67 16.14 1.61
N ILE A 207 -6.27 15.20 0.77
CA ILE A 207 -6.66 15.15 -0.64
C ILE A 207 -7.44 13.87 -0.91
N TYR A 208 -8.25 13.89 -1.97
CA TYR A 208 -8.96 12.69 -2.41
C TYR A 208 -8.03 11.71 -3.12
N GLY A 209 -8.27 10.42 -2.87
CA GLY A 209 -7.87 9.33 -3.75
C GLY A 209 -9.08 8.81 -4.54
N ASN A 210 -8.85 7.83 -5.40
CA ASN A 210 -9.87 7.32 -6.30
C ASN A 210 -10.93 6.43 -5.62
N HIS A 211 -10.75 6.09 -4.34
CA HIS A 211 -11.68 5.27 -3.57
C HIS A 211 -12.52 6.04 -2.55
N ASP A 212 -12.06 7.18 -2.04
CA ASP A 212 -12.70 7.88 -0.92
C ASP A 212 -14.18 8.23 -1.17
N ARG A 213 -14.54 8.58 -2.41
CA ARG A 213 -15.92 8.89 -2.81
C ARG A 213 -16.79 7.68 -3.09
N GLN A 214 -16.28 6.47 -2.94
CA GLN A 214 -16.98 5.21 -3.20
C GLN A 214 -17.64 5.15 -4.59
N VAL A 215 -17.00 5.71 -5.63
CA VAL A 215 -17.58 5.78 -7.00
C VAL A 215 -17.82 4.39 -7.60
N LYS A 216 -17.05 3.38 -7.14
CA LYS A 216 -17.12 1.99 -7.63
C LYS A 216 -17.87 1.06 -6.67
N ALA A 217 -18.60 1.61 -5.68
CA ALA A 217 -19.25 0.84 -4.63
C ALA A 217 -20.29 -0.16 -5.14
N ASP A 218 -21.03 0.18 -6.22
CA ASP A 218 -21.99 -0.74 -6.83
C ASP A 218 -21.31 -1.95 -7.48
N ARG A 219 -20.06 -1.80 -7.91
CA ARG A 219 -19.28 -2.87 -8.54
C ARG A 219 -18.55 -3.74 -7.50
N TRP A 220 -18.01 -3.13 -6.44
CA TRP A 220 -17.08 -3.79 -5.53
C TRP A 220 -17.65 -4.06 -4.15
N ALA A 221 -18.69 -3.31 -3.75
CA ALA A 221 -19.37 -3.43 -2.47
C ALA A 221 -20.88 -3.64 -2.66
N LYS A 222 -21.68 -3.35 -1.65
CA LYS A 222 -23.15 -3.44 -1.68
C LYS A 222 -23.80 -2.06 -1.88
N GLY A 223 -23.20 -1.19 -2.66
CA GLY A 223 -23.60 0.20 -2.83
C GLY A 223 -22.85 1.15 -1.87
N ARG A 224 -23.00 2.44 -2.13
CA ARG A 224 -22.38 3.51 -1.31
C ARG A 224 -22.91 3.46 0.11
N GLN A 225 -22.01 3.64 1.06
CA GLN A 225 -22.30 3.66 2.51
C GLN A 225 -22.48 5.09 3.03
N TYR A 226 -22.00 6.09 2.31
CA TYR A 226 -22.11 7.52 2.61
C TYR A 226 -22.09 8.34 1.33
N THR A 227 -22.61 9.58 1.40
CA THR A 227 -22.55 10.53 0.30
C THR A 227 -21.26 11.34 0.35
N GLU A 228 -20.96 12.08 -0.74
CA GLU A 228 -19.80 12.98 -0.76
C GLU A 228 -19.97 14.13 0.26
N GLU A 229 -21.19 14.63 0.45
CA GLU A 229 -21.48 15.66 1.45
C GLU A 229 -21.24 15.15 2.87
N GLU A 230 -21.60 13.89 3.16
CA GLU A 230 -21.32 13.26 4.45
C GLU A 230 -19.82 13.06 4.67
N LEU A 231 -19.07 12.69 3.64
CA LEU A 231 -17.61 12.58 3.67
C LEU A 231 -16.97 13.92 3.99
N ILE A 232 -17.29 14.98 3.22
CA ILE A 232 -16.78 16.33 3.41
C ILE A 232 -17.07 16.81 4.84
N LYS A 233 -18.35 16.71 5.24
CA LYS A 233 -18.77 17.13 6.58
C LYS A 233 -18.00 16.39 7.68
N THR A 234 -17.79 15.09 7.54
CA THR A 234 -17.09 14.30 8.55
C THR A 234 -15.61 14.72 8.64
N ILE A 235 -14.96 14.99 7.51
CA ILE A 235 -13.56 15.47 7.48
C ILE A 235 -13.46 16.84 8.16
N GLU A 236 -14.31 17.80 7.77
CA GLU A 236 -14.26 19.17 8.27
C GLU A 236 -14.66 19.28 9.74
N ASP A 237 -15.69 18.54 10.20
CA ASP A 237 -16.12 18.49 11.60
C ASP A 237 -14.99 18.00 12.54
N ASN A 238 -14.02 17.26 12.02
CA ASN A 238 -12.84 16.80 12.76
C ASN A 238 -11.62 17.73 12.60
N GLY A 239 -11.81 18.92 12.03
CA GLY A 239 -10.78 19.96 11.90
C GLY A 239 -9.72 19.66 10.84
N ILE A 240 -10.03 18.79 9.88
CA ILE A 240 -9.14 18.42 8.77
C ILE A 240 -9.48 19.30 7.56
N ILE A 241 -8.48 19.89 6.95
CA ILE A 241 -8.64 20.78 5.79
C ILE A 241 -8.56 19.96 4.51
N ILE A 242 -9.59 20.05 3.68
CA ILE A 242 -9.60 19.42 2.36
C ILE A 242 -8.91 20.34 1.36
N LEU A 243 -7.93 19.84 0.63
CA LEU A 243 -7.29 20.54 -0.48
C LEU A 243 -7.76 19.94 -1.80
N LYS A 244 -8.29 20.78 -2.68
CA LYS A 244 -8.89 20.37 -3.95
C LYS A 244 -8.47 21.33 -5.07
N ASP A 245 -7.35 21.04 -5.72
CA ASP A 245 -6.72 21.94 -6.71
C ASP A 245 -6.48 23.34 -6.17
N GLU A 246 -5.99 23.41 -4.94
CA GLU A 246 -5.70 24.62 -4.21
C GLU A 246 -4.50 24.45 -3.29
N TYR A 247 -4.01 25.56 -2.76
CA TYR A 247 -2.92 25.54 -1.79
C TYR A 247 -3.24 26.40 -0.56
N VAL A 248 -2.53 26.11 0.51
CA VAL A 248 -2.52 26.91 1.75
C VAL A 248 -1.08 27.28 2.11
N PHE A 249 -0.89 28.47 2.66
CA PHE A 249 0.36 28.82 3.33
C PHE A 249 0.35 28.16 4.71
N PHE A 250 1.22 27.17 4.89
CA PHE A 250 1.48 26.61 6.22
C PHE A 250 2.32 27.57 7.03
N ALA A 251 3.31 28.19 6.38
CA ALA A 251 4.16 29.24 6.91
C ALA A 251 4.53 30.22 5.78
N GLU A 252 5.26 31.29 6.12
CA GLU A 252 5.69 32.28 5.11
C GLU A 252 6.59 31.69 4.03
N ASP A 253 7.36 30.63 4.37
CA ASP A 253 8.32 29.94 3.50
C ASP A 253 7.86 28.56 3.02
N LEU A 254 6.68 28.06 3.50
CA LEU A 254 6.18 26.72 3.16
C LEU A 254 4.71 26.75 2.71
N VAL A 255 4.48 26.22 1.53
CA VAL A 255 3.14 26.05 0.93
C VAL A 255 2.82 24.57 0.78
N LEU A 256 1.60 24.20 1.18
CA LEU A 256 1.03 22.89 0.96
C LEU A 256 -0.03 22.99 -0.14
N MET A 257 0.13 22.27 -1.23
CA MET A 257 -0.78 22.20 -2.36
C MET A 257 -1.39 20.79 -2.44
N GLY A 258 -2.70 20.72 -2.65
CA GLY A 258 -3.40 19.44 -2.86
C GLY A 258 -4.11 19.42 -4.20
N ARG A 259 -3.94 18.33 -4.94
CA ARG A 259 -4.63 18.10 -6.21
C ARG A 259 -5.91 17.31 -5.99
N GLU A 260 -6.92 17.62 -6.82
CA GLU A 260 -8.08 16.75 -6.99
C GLU A 260 -7.62 15.43 -7.61
N ASP A 261 -8.27 14.31 -7.26
CA ASP A 261 -7.90 13.01 -7.81
C ASP A 261 -8.16 12.93 -9.32
N TYR A 262 -7.26 12.27 -10.03
CA TYR A 262 -7.35 12.11 -11.49
C TYR A 262 -8.65 11.42 -11.94
N SER A 263 -9.24 10.55 -11.11
CA SER A 263 -10.52 9.88 -11.42
C SER A 263 -11.72 10.81 -11.42
N ALA A 264 -11.58 12.04 -10.91
CA ALA A 264 -12.63 13.06 -10.98
C ALA A 264 -12.86 13.62 -12.39
N GLY A 265 -11.97 13.31 -13.34
CA GLY A 265 -12.09 13.70 -14.75
C GLY A 265 -12.13 15.22 -14.92
N GLU A 266 -13.21 15.74 -15.55
CA GLU A 266 -13.37 17.18 -15.82
C GLU A 266 -13.44 18.06 -14.57
N ASN A 267 -13.66 17.49 -13.39
CA ASN A 267 -13.67 18.25 -12.12
C ASN A 267 -12.26 18.52 -11.58
N ARG A 268 -11.22 17.90 -12.13
CA ARG A 268 -9.83 18.21 -11.82
C ARG A 268 -9.36 19.37 -12.68
N LYS A 269 -8.84 20.43 -12.07
CA LYS A 269 -8.28 21.55 -12.80
C LYS A 269 -7.04 21.15 -13.58
N THR A 270 -6.84 21.77 -14.73
CA THR A 270 -5.55 21.73 -15.43
C THR A 270 -4.52 22.51 -14.61
N VAL A 271 -3.22 22.33 -14.91
CA VAL A 271 -2.16 23.05 -14.18
C VAL A 271 -2.25 24.54 -14.38
N GLU A 272 -2.69 24.98 -15.57
CA GLU A 272 -2.87 26.39 -15.92
C GLU A 272 -4.01 27.07 -15.15
N GLU A 273 -4.99 26.29 -14.70
CA GLU A 273 -6.13 26.77 -13.90
C GLU A 273 -5.81 26.82 -12.38
N LEU A 274 -4.67 26.26 -11.97
CA LEU A 274 -4.26 26.31 -10.58
C LEU A 274 -3.90 27.75 -10.18
N PRO A 275 -4.11 28.11 -8.90
CA PRO A 275 -3.65 29.39 -8.39
C PRO A 275 -2.13 29.52 -8.61
N PRO A 276 -1.64 30.73 -8.99
CA PRO A 276 -0.23 30.95 -9.21
C PRO A 276 0.54 30.72 -7.90
N ARG A 277 1.54 29.84 -7.97
CA ARG A 277 2.35 29.55 -6.79
C ARG A 277 3.30 30.70 -6.47
N PRO A 278 3.59 30.95 -5.19
CA PRO A 278 4.60 31.90 -4.78
C PRO A 278 6.01 31.40 -5.18
N ALA A 279 6.77 32.20 -5.90
CA ALA A 279 8.07 31.78 -6.44
C ALA A 279 9.16 31.57 -5.36
N SER A 280 9.02 32.27 -4.22
CA SER A 280 10.02 32.29 -3.13
C SER A 280 9.74 31.27 -2.02
N THR A 281 8.68 30.50 -2.11
CA THR A 281 8.30 29.52 -1.08
C THR A 281 8.65 28.10 -1.51
N TYR A 282 8.91 27.23 -0.53
CA TYR A 282 8.99 25.80 -0.77
C TYR A 282 7.58 25.23 -0.91
N VAL A 283 7.33 24.48 -1.98
CA VAL A 283 6.00 23.94 -2.29
C VAL A 283 6.01 22.42 -2.21
N ILE A 284 5.24 21.87 -1.29
CA ILE A 284 4.87 20.45 -1.28
C ILE A 284 3.57 20.29 -2.00
N ASN A 285 3.55 19.57 -3.12
CA ASN A 285 2.35 19.11 -3.81
C ASN A 285 1.97 17.71 -3.33
N VAL A 286 0.71 17.50 -3.00
CA VAL A 286 0.16 16.16 -2.72
C VAL A 286 -0.81 15.81 -3.83
N ASP A 287 -0.52 14.73 -4.54
CA ASP A 287 -1.35 14.20 -5.63
C ASP A 287 -1.42 12.68 -5.48
N HIS A 288 -2.60 12.12 -5.32
CA HIS A 288 -2.75 10.71 -5.02
C HIS A 288 -2.10 9.82 -6.07
N SER A 289 -2.37 10.06 -7.36
CA SER A 289 -1.81 9.30 -8.47
C SER A 289 -0.47 9.87 -8.94
N PRO A 290 0.60 9.06 -9.06
CA PRO A 290 1.92 9.53 -9.49
C PRO A 290 2.12 9.58 -11.00
N TYR A 291 1.11 9.32 -11.82
CA TYR A 291 1.30 9.02 -13.25
C TYR A 291 1.17 10.22 -14.18
N GLN A 292 0.73 11.37 -13.69
CA GLN A 292 0.56 12.59 -14.47
C GLN A 292 1.89 13.36 -14.54
N TYR A 293 2.89 12.84 -15.27
CA TYR A 293 4.24 13.39 -15.30
C TYR A 293 4.31 14.82 -15.85
N ASP A 294 3.49 15.16 -16.85
CA ASP A 294 3.43 16.50 -17.39
C ASP A 294 2.87 17.47 -16.36
N ASP A 295 1.85 17.09 -15.60
CA ASP A 295 1.34 17.87 -14.48
C ASP A 295 2.43 18.09 -13.43
N ILE A 296 3.17 17.04 -13.04
CA ILE A 296 4.25 17.12 -12.05
C ILE A 296 5.29 18.17 -12.48
N VAL A 297 5.72 18.11 -13.74
CA VAL A 297 6.68 19.08 -14.28
C VAL A 297 6.10 20.49 -14.31
N ASN A 298 4.86 20.62 -14.77
CA ASN A 298 4.23 21.92 -15.02
C ASN A 298 3.80 22.62 -13.72
N THR A 299 3.44 21.90 -12.67
CA THR A 299 3.20 22.50 -11.34
C THR A 299 4.46 23.17 -10.82
N GLY A 300 5.64 22.66 -11.19
CA GLY A 300 6.93 23.16 -10.73
C GLY A 300 7.06 23.16 -9.21
N ALA A 301 6.34 22.30 -8.49
CA ALA A 301 6.49 22.12 -7.05
C ALA A 301 7.91 21.64 -6.73
N ASP A 302 8.41 21.97 -5.54
CA ASP A 302 9.74 21.51 -5.11
C ASP A 302 9.69 20.02 -4.77
N MET A 303 8.59 19.58 -4.16
CA MET A 303 8.32 18.19 -3.80
C MET A 303 6.91 17.78 -4.23
N GLN A 304 6.75 16.51 -4.66
CA GLN A 304 5.45 15.87 -4.76
C GLN A 304 5.43 14.57 -3.97
N LEU A 305 4.35 14.36 -3.22
CA LEU A 305 4.05 13.15 -2.47
C LEU A 305 2.85 12.45 -3.10
N SER A 306 2.98 11.14 -3.37
CA SER A 306 1.93 10.33 -3.99
C SER A 306 1.79 8.97 -3.30
N GLY A 307 0.63 8.34 -3.45
CA GLY A 307 0.32 6.97 -3.04
C GLY A 307 -0.12 6.11 -4.22
N HIS A 308 -1.31 5.50 -4.12
CA HIS A 308 -2.07 4.83 -5.18
C HIS A 308 -1.51 3.49 -5.68
N THR A 309 -0.22 3.32 -5.74
CA THR A 309 0.39 2.18 -6.45
C THR A 309 0.30 0.86 -5.70
N HIS A 310 0.18 0.90 -4.37
CA HIS A 310 0.29 -0.28 -3.48
C HIS A 310 1.47 -1.18 -3.81
N ASP A 311 2.57 -0.62 -4.36
CA ASP A 311 3.70 -1.39 -4.84
C ASP A 311 4.26 -2.30 -3.75
N GLY A 312 4.51 -3.55 -4.14
CA GLY A 312 5.02 -4.57 -3.23
C GLY A 312 3.98 -5.17 -2.28
N GLN A 313 2.68 -5.15 -2.61
CA GLN A 313 1.71 -5.90 -1.82
C GLN A 313 1.95 -7.40 -1.91
N TYR A 314 2.24 -7.94 -3.08
CA TYR A 314 2.51 -9.36 -3.28
C TYR A 314 3.85 -9.60 -3.97
N PHE A 315 4.80 -10.24 -3.29
CA PHE A 315 6.05 -10.69 -3.91
C PHE A 315 5.76 -11.78 -4.97
N PRO A 316 6.32 -11.76 -6.17
CA PRO A 316 7.31 -10.80 -6.70
C PRO A 316 6.67 -9.73 -7.62
N LEU A 317 5.39 -9.41 -7.46
CA LEU A 317 4.67 -8.54 -8.41
C LEU A 317 5.21 -7.12 -8.45
N GLY A 318 5.64 -6.55 -7.31
CA GLY A 318 6.21 -5.21 -7.27
C GLY A 318 7.50 -5.13 -8.09
N ILE A 319 8.37 -6.14 -7.99
CA ILE A 319 9.58 -6.23 -8.83
C ILE A 319 9.18 -6.33 -10.32
N GLY A 320 8.21 -7.18 -10.64
CA GLY A 320 7.70 -7.32 -12.01
C GLY A 320 7.11 -6.00 -12.54
N TYR A 321 6.31 -5.33 -11.72
CA TYR A 321 5.65 -4.08 -12.09
C TYR A 321 6.66 -2.96 -12.37
N SER A 322 7.70 -2.84 -11.54
CA SER A 322 8.76 -1.85 -11.71
C SER A 322 9.59 -2.01 -13.00
N ILE A 323 9.55 -3.19 -13.65
CA ILE A 323 10.20 -3.42 -14.96
C ILE A 323 9.40 -2.76 -16.10
N PHE A 324 8.08 -2.75 -15.99
CA PHE A 324 7.18 -2.29 -17.06
C PHE A 324 6.64 -0.87 -16.83
N VAL A 325 6.55 -0.42 -15.60
CA VAL A 325 6.01 0.89 -15.23
C VAL A 325 7.09 1.69 -14.51
N LYS A 326 7.33 2.91 -14.98
CA LYS A 326 8.28 3.82 -14.34
C LYS A 326 7.66 4.43 -13.08
N ASN A 327 8.54 4.75 -12.11
CA ASN A 327 8.17 5.53 -10.95
C ASN A 327 6.94 4.97 -10.21
N VAL A 328 7.02 3.71 -9.79
CA VAL A 328 5.93 3.05 -9.06
C VAL A 328 6.13 3.10 -7.54
N TYR A 329 7.36 3.44 -7.10
CA TYR A 329 7.72 3.43 -5.68
C TYR A 329 9.03 4.18 -5.43
N GLY A 330 9.10 4.89 -4.29
CA GLY A 330 10.31 5.52 -3.79
C GLY A 330 10.57 6.91 -4.34
N ALA A 331 11.83 7.36 -4.21
CA ALA A 331 12.23 8.71 -4.59
C ALA A 331 12.67 8.76 -6.06
N HIS A 332 12.17 9.75 -6.78
CA HIS A 332 12.49 10.03 -8.19
C HIS A 332 12.68 11.53 -8.39
N LYS A 333 13.35 11.92 -9.47
CA LYS A 333 13.42 13.31 -9.91
C LYS A 333 12.63 13.46 -11.21
N VAL A 334 11.65 14.35 -11.23
CA VAL A 334 10.80 14.63 -12.40
C VAL A 334 10.87 16.13 -12.68
N GLY A 335 11.65 16.53 -13.69
CA GLY A 335 11.98 17.93 -13.89
C GLY A 335 12.75 18.50 -12.69
N VAL A 336 12.22 19.56 -12.10
CA VAL A 336 12.77 20.18 -10.87
C VAL A 336 12.20 19.55 -9.59
N THR A 337 11.13 18.78 -9.68
CA THR A 337 10.36 18.24 -8.55
C THR A 337 10.98 16.96 -8.00
N ASP A 338 11.15 16.88 -6.69
CA ASP A 338 11.43 15.65 -5.97
C ASP A 338 10.11 14.87 -5.77
N LEU A 339 9.90 13.83 -6.57
CA LEU A 339 8.73 12.96 -6.48
C LEU A 339 9.02 11.82 -5.51
N TYR A 340 8.18 11.65 -4.51
CA TYR A 340 8.19 10.47 -3.66
C TYR A 340 6.86 9.72 -3.74
N ILE A 341 6.93 8.41 -4.00
CA ILE A 341 5.76 7.53 -4.10
C ILE A 341 5.80 6.55 -2.94
N SER A 342 4.84 6.70 -2.03
CA SER A 342 4.66 5.81 -0.90
C SER A 342 4.07 4.47 -1.34
N PRO A 343 4.46 3.36 -0.73
CA PRO A 343 3.82 2.07 -0.95
C PRO A 343 2.48 1.94 -0.22
N GLY A 344 2.09 2.98 0.54
CA GLY A 344 0.88 3.03 1.36
C GLY A 344 1.10 2.59 2.81
N ILE A 345 0.27 3.13 3.72
CA ILE A 345 0.25 2.77 5.14
C ILE A 345 -0.45 1.43 5.38
N ALA A 346 -1.19 0.96 4.39
CA ALA A 346 -1.83 -0.35 4.35
C ALA A 346 -1.66 -0.98 2.96
N GLY A 347 -2.53 -1.88 2.60
CA GLY A 347 -2.67 -2.45 1.27
C GLY A 347 -4.13 -2.40 0.85
N TRP A 348 -4.40 -2.77 -0.38
CA TRP A 348 -5.75 -2.80 -0.90
C TRP A 348 -6.36 -4.19 -0.80
N HIS A 349 -7.63 -4.27 -0.43
CA HIS A 349 -8.53 -5.42 -0.50
C HIS A 349 -8.18 -6.61 0.41
N ASP A 350 -6.94 -7.10 0.41
CA ASP A 350 -6.52 -8.31 1.14
C ASP A 350 -5.54 -7.98 2.28
N PRO A 351 -5.68 -8.64 3.46
CA PRO A 351 -4.90 -8.30 4.65
C PRO A 351 -3.47 -8.86 4.64
N VAL A 352 -2.92 -9.14 3.46
CA VAL A 352 -1.60 -9.76 3.30
C VAL A 352 -0.69 -8.87 2.46
N ARG A 353 0.50 -8.55 2.99
CA ARG A 353 1.52 -7.79 2.28
C ARG A 353 2.89 -8.41 2.46
N THR A 354 3.49 -8.88 1.38
CA THR A 354 4.63 -9.81 1.43
C THR A 354 5.91 -9.31 0.79
N GLU A 355 5.90 -8.18 0.10
CA GLU A 355 7.10 -7.64 -0.56
C GLU A 355 7.63 -6.39 0.15
N ARG A 356 6.89 -5.29 0.10
CA ARG A 356 7.28 -4.06 0.76
C ARG A 356 6.55 -3.87 2.08
N ARG A 357 7.15 -3.12 2.98
CA ARG A 357 6.55 -2.80 4.26
C ARG A 357 5.46 -1.72 4.08
N CYS A 358 4.35 -1.86 4.83
CA CYS A 358 3.44 -0.75 5.06
C CYS A 358 4.18 0.34 5.84
N VAL A 359 4.06 1.62 5.44
CA VAL A 359 4.79 2.72 6.07
C VAL A 359 3.98 4.00 6.12
N TYR A 360 4.26 4.83 7.10
CA TYR A 360 4.04 6.27 7.05
C TYR A 360 5.38 6.98 6.84
N GLU A 361 5.36 8.13 6.19
CA GLU A 361 6.56 8.86 5.81
C GLU A 361 6.73 10.10 6.70
N VAL A 362 7.89 10.25 7.31
CA VAL A 362 8.28 11.45 8.05
C VAL A 362 9.14 12.31 7.15
N ILE A 363 8.65 13.49 6.82
CA ILE A 363 9.30 14.44 5.92
C ILE A 363 9.92 15.54 6.77
N ARG A 364 11.23 15.63 6.79
CA ARG A 364 11.97 16.69 7.47
C ARG A 364 12.48 17.69 6.45
N LEU A 365 12.09 18.91 6.63
CA LEU A 365 12.47 20.03 5.78
C LEU A 365 13.47 20.91 6.53
N HIS A 366 14.58 21.24 5.90
CA HIS A 366 15.67 22.02 6.49
C HIS A 366 16.05 23.18 5.59
N PRO A 367 16.41 24.35 6.15
CA PRO A 367 17.14 25.38 5.43
C PRO A 367 18.43 24.80 4.82
N ALA A 368 18.80 25.25 3.62
CA ALA A 368 20.12 24.94 3.08
C ALA A 368 21.20 25.56 3.97
N GLN A 369 22.31 24.83 4.16
CA GLN A 369 23.45 25.30 4.97
C GLN A 369 24.29 26.30 4.20
#